data_53fc0abd9b671ce12dfad2379a2e76e1
#
_entry.id   53fc0abd9b671ce12dfad2379a2e76e1
#
_cell.length_a   1.000
_cell.length_b   1.000
_cell.length_c   1.000
_cell.angle_alpha   90.00
_cell.angle_beta   90.00
_cell.angle_gamma   90.00
#
_symmetry.space_group_name_H-M   'P 1'
#
loop_
_entity.id
_entity.type
_entity.pdbx_description
1 polymer ?
#
loop_
_entity_poly.entity_id
_entity_poly.type
_entity_poly.pdbx_seq_one_letter_code
_entity_poly.pdbx_strand_id
1 'polypeptide(L)'
;MASSMYTEPPLAPINTLRFKTGKTDSFTIETSHMALSHKSFIRSFNSIYQQAPRIQSRVDKKDFDTEFFPAIEKAAGHKGLMDGAVDQHAAFHDGLERFKSYLQEKRPSFLSEELIQIMDSFSEPLYSHLKEEPQIIADLSQYNTPETPIDILAIAAEAGKKQVNISFLFNVLPIFFLNMESTEIENGLWHTSFPPVNKPIKLLMIKGAPMWQHCLWRFASCTPDGEYRNLAF
;
A
#
# COMPACT_ATOMS: atom_id res chain seq x y z
N MET A 1 7.07 -16.72 -29.48
CA MET A 1 7.43 -17.06 -28.07
C MET A 1 7.84 -15.75 -27.42
N ALA A 2 6.93 -15.05 -26.77
CA ALA A 2 7.26 -13.87 -25.99
C ALA A 2 7.94 -14.34 -24.72
N SER A 3 9.18 -13.93 -24.56
CA SER A 3 10.12 -14.30 -23.54
C SER A 3 9.61 -13.96 -22.14
N SER A 4 9.91 -14.84 -21.20
CA SER A 4 9.76 -14.83 -19.76
C SER A 4 10.32 -13.61 -19.00
N MET A 5 10.48 -12.45 -19.63
CA MET A 5 11.18 -11.29 -19.06
C MET A 5 10.44 -10.66 -17.85
N TYR A 6 9.15 -10.98 -17.65
CA TYR A 6 8.31 -10.40 -16.60
C TYR A 6 7.72 -11.46 -15.64
N THR A 7 8.35 -12.61 -15.54
CA THR A 7 7.85 -13.72 -14.69
C THR A 7 8.15 -13.52 -13.20
N GLU A 8 9.18 -12.73 -12.87
CA GLU A 8 9.53 -12.46 -11.48
C GLU A 8 9.02 -11.10 -11.02
N PRO A 9 8.56 -10.99 -9.77
CA PRO A 9 8.09 -9.72 -9.23
C PRO A 9 9.26 -8.75 -9.05
N PRO A 10 9.20 -7.51 -9.58
CA PRO A 10 10.32 -6.57 -9.49
C PRO A 10 10.58 -6.06 -8.07
N LEU A 11 9.55 -6.04 -7.19
CA LEU A 11 9.68 -5.54 -5.82
C LEU A 11 9.55 -6.69 -4.81
N ALA A 12 10.53 -6.82 -3.92
CA ALA A 12 10.53 -7.85 -2.89
C ALA A 12 9.51 -7.55 -1.76
N PRO A 13 8.90 -8.57 -1.13
CA PRO A 13 7.99 -8.36 -0.01
C PRO A 13 8.73 -7.87 1.23
N ILE A 14 8.05 -7.06 2.05
CA ILE A 14 8.55 -6.57 3.34
C ILE A 14 7.87 -7.30 4.49
N ASN A 15 8.59 -7.56 5.59
CA ASN A 15 8.05 -8.19 6.78
C ASN A 15 7.72 -7.16 7.86
N THR A 16 6.66 -7.43 8.64
CA THR A 16 6.25 -6.55 9.74
C THR A 16 7.25 -6.59 10.90
N LEU A 17 7.30 -5.51 11.67
CA LEU A 17 8.15 -5.42 12.85
C LEU A 17 7.68 -6.39 13.96
N ARG A 18 6.36 -6.55 14.11
CA ARG A 18 5.79 -7.51 15.05
C ARG A 18 6.22 -8.95 14.76
N PHE A 19 6.20 -9.36 13.51
CA PHE A 19 6.64 -10.70 13.13
C PHE A 19 8.14 -10.92 13.41
N LYS A 20 8.97 -9.90 13.13
CA LYS A 20 10.41 -9.96 13.37
C LYS A 20 10.79 -9.99 14.84
N THR A 21 10.05 -9.26 15.69
CA THR A 21 10.45 -9.00 17.09
C THR A 21 9.57 -9.67 18.13
N GLY A 22 8.36 -10.09 17.76
CA GLY A 22 7.35 -10.59 18.70
C GLY A 22 6.73 -9.53 19.62
N LYS A 23 7.16 -8.26 19.52
CA LYS A 23 6.65 -7.16 20.36
C LYS A 23 5.22 -6.77 19.98
N THR A 24 4.49 -6.18 20.95
CA THR A 24 3.08 -5.78 20.79
C THR A 24 2.79 -4.38 21.32
N ASP A 25 3.83 -3.58 21.57
CA ASP A 25 3.67 -2.17 21.92
C ASP A 25 3.05 -1.38 20.74
N SER A 26 2.53 -0.18 21.02
CA SER A 26 1.79 0.63 20.06
C SER A 26 2.62 1.00 18.82
N PHE A 27 3.91 1.29 18.99
CA PHE A 27 4.81 1.63 17.89
C PHE A 27 5.10 0.40 17.00
N THR A 28 5.34 -0.76 17.62
CA THR A 28 5.51 -2.03 16.87
C THR A 28 4.26 -2.38 16.06
N ILE A 29 3.07 -2.18 16.63
CA ILE A 29 1.80 -2.43 15.95
C ILE A 29 1.60 -1.46 14.78
N GLU A 30 1.79 -0.15 14.99
CA GLU A 30 1.59 0.84 13.92
C GLU A 30 2.62 0.70 12.79
N THR A 31 3.88 0.48 13.13
CA THR A 31 4.92 0.11 12.15
C THR A 31 4.52 -1.10 11.33
N SER A 32 3.88 -2.08 11.97
CA SER A 32 3.43 -3.28 11.27
C SER A 32 2.23 -3.00 10.36
N HIS A 33 1.28 -2.16 10.78
CA HIS A 33 0.18 -1.70 9.93
C HIS A 33 0.69 -0.97 8.69
N MET A 34 1.68 -0.09 8.84
CA MET A 34 2.33 0.58 7.72
C MET A 34 2.97 -0.43 6.76
N ALA A 35 3.76 -1.37 7.28
CA ALA A 35 4.38 -2.41 6.48
C ALA A 35 3.36 -3.29 5.72
N LEU A 36 2.20 -3.60 6.31
CA LEU A 36 1.12 -4.33 5.65
C LEU A 36 0.47 -3.51 4.53
N SER A 37 0.25 -2.22 4.76
CA SER A 37 -0.25 -1.30 3.74
C SER A 37 0.72 -1.25 2.55
N HIS A 38 1.99 -1.06 2.82
CA HIS A 38 3.06 -1.05 1.81
C HIS A 38 3.16 -2.38 1.06
N LYS A 39 3.01 -3.50 1.75
CA LYS A 39 2.99 -4.82 1.10
C LYS A 39 1.84 -4.96 0.12
N SER A 40 0.66 -4.41 0.43
CA SER A 40 -0.46 -4.41 -0.50
C SER A 40 -0.16 -3.58 -1.77
N PHE A 41 0.55 -2.45 -1.63
CA PHE A 41 1.01 -1.66 -2.78
C PHE A 41 2.08 -2.41 -3.60
N ILE A 42 3.10 -2.98 -2.94
CA ILE A 42 4.13 -3.80 -3.59
C ILE A 42 3.48 -4.89 -4.43
N ARG A 43 2.51 -5.60 -3.88
CA ARG A 43 1.82 -6.68 -4.60
C ARG A 43 0.95 -6.18 -5.73
N SER A 44 0.27 -5.04 -5.56
CA SER A 44 -0.48 -4.39 -6.64
C SER A 44 0.45 -3.97 -7.77
N PHE A 45 1.59 -3.37 -7.44
CA PHE A 45 2.62 -2.97 -8.41
C PHE A 45 3.14 -4.19 -9.17
N ASN A 46 3.57 -5.22 -8.45
CA ASN A 46 4.09 -6.45 -9.04
C ASN A 46 3.05 -7.13 -9.95
N SER A 47 1.79 -7.17 -9.53
CA SER A 47 0.70 -7.74 -10.31
C SER A 47 0.46 -6.98 -11.61
N ILE A 48 0.46 -5.64 -11.57
CA ILE A 48 0.34 -4.81 -12.78
C ILE A 48 1.54 -5.03 -13.69
N TYR A 49 2.74 -5.00 -13.13
CA TYR A 49 4.00 -5.17 -13.87
C TYR A 49 4.04 -6.51 -14.63
N GLN A 50 3.73 -7.60 -13.94
CA GLN A 50 3.74 -8.94 -14.51
C GLN A 50 2.62 -9.16 -15.55
N GLN A 51 1.49 -8.47 -15.39
CA GLN A 51 0.35 -8.57 -16.29
C GLN A 51 0.32 -7.47 -17.37
N ALA A 52 1.23 -6.48 -17.33
CA ALA A 52 1.29 -5.36 -18.26
C ALA A 52 1.18 -5.78 -19.74
N PRO A 53 1.83 -6.86 -20.21
CA PRO A 53 1.70 -7.32 -21.59
C PRO A 53 0.26 -7.69 -22.02
N ARG A 54 -0.68 -7.78 -21.08
CA ARG A 54 -2.07 -8.20 -21.29
C ARG A 54 -3.09 -7.13 -20.89
N ILE A 55 -2.65 -5.94 -20.43
CA ILE A 55 -3.54 -4.87 -19.97
C ILE A 55 -4.19 -4.14 -21.14
N GLN A 56 -5.50 -3.97 -21.03
CA GLN A 56 -6.30 -3.01 -21.78
C GLN A 56 -7.12 -2.17 -20.78
N SER A 57 -6.56 -1.04 -20.31
CA SER A 57 -7.17 0.13 -19.63
C SER A 57 -7.47 0.20 -18.12
N ARG A 58 -7.28 1.39 -17.55
CA ARG A 58 -7.74 2.24 -16.41
C ARG A 58 -7.40 1.94 -14.96
N VAL A 59 -6.84 2.98 -14.25
CA VAL A 59 -6.76 3.12 -12.77
C VAL A 59 -6.84 4.60 -12.35
N ASP A 60 -7.54 4.92 -11.23
CA ASP A 60 -7.60 6.24 -10.57
C ASP A 60 -6.96 6.18 -9.17
N LYS A 61 -6.23 7.24 -8.74
CA LYS A 61 -5.60 7.36 -7.39
C LYS A 61 -5.83 8.73 -6.73
N LYS A 62 -5.78 8.74 -5.37
CA LYS A 62 -5.71 9.94 -4.49
C LYS A 62 -4.69 9.74 -3.37
N ASP A 63 -4.06 10.85 -2.93
CA ASP A 63 -2.92 10.89 -2.01
C ASP A 63 -3.32 10.81 -0.52
N PHE A 64 -2.53 10.04 0.28
CA PHE A 64 -2.77 9.74 1.71
C PHE A 64 -1.96 10.64 2.67
N ASP A 65 -0.89 11.28 2.23
CA ASP A 65 0.19 11.78 3.09
C ASP A 65 -0.03 13.13 3.76
N THR A 66 -1.04 13.89 3.32
CA THR A 66 -1.23 15.29 3.72
C THR A 66 -1.65 15.52 5.17
N GLU A 67 -2.17 14.48 5.86
CA GLU A 67 -2.74 14.61 7.20
C GLU A 67 -1.94 13.85 8.29
N PHE A 68 -1.28 12.75 7.91
CA PHE A 68 -0.63 11.87 8.88
C PHE A 68 0.70 12.43 9.40
N PHE A 69 1.59 12.88 8.52
CA PHE A 69 2.90 13.37 8.89
C PHE A 69 2.89 14.61 9.79
N PRO A 70 2.08 15.66 9.50
CA PRO A 70 1.98 16.81 10.39
C PRO A 70 1.46 16.46 11.80
N ALA A 71 0.57 15.47 11.92
CA ALA A 71 0.05 15.03 13.19
C ALA A 71 1.12 14.31 14.04
N ILE A 72 1.99 13.52 13.41
CA ILE A 72 3.14 12.87 14.05
C ILE A 72 4.12 13.91 14.58
N GLU A 73 4.56 14.85 13.76
CA GLU A 73 5.52 15.89 14.14
C GLU A 73 5.02 16.74 15.32
N LYS A 74 3.74 17.09 15.30
CA LYS A 74 3.09 17.80 16.40
C LYS A 74 3.10 16.99 17.69
N ALA A 75 2.83 15.70 17.64
CA ALA A 75 2.80 14.84 18.81
C ALA A 75 4.20 14.59 19.39
N ALA A 76 5.20 14.43 18.53
CA ALA A 76 6.60 14.25 18.91
C ALA A 76 7.25 15.56 19.40
N GLY A 77 6.64 16.74 19.12
CA GLY A 77 7.22 18.06 19.45
C GLY A 77 8.45 18.40 18.61
N HIS A 78 8.71 17.68 17.52
CA HIS A 78 9.87 17.83 16.65
C HIS A 78 9.42 18.11 15.22
N LYS A 79 9.64 19.32 14.75
CA LYS A 79 9.36 19.72 13.35
C LYS A 79 10.45 19.19 12.42
N GLY A 80 10.06 18.75 11.22
CA GLY A 80 10.98 18.21 10.21
C GLY A 80 11.35 16.74 10.43
N LEU A 81 10.71 16.06 11.39
CA LEU A 81 10.95 14.66 11.69
C LEU A 81 10.59 13.73 10.52
N MET A 82 9.61 14.16 9.71
CA MET A 82 9.13 13.42 8.54
C MET A 82 9.66 13.97 7.21
N ASP A 83 10.56 14.97 7.21
CA ASP A 83 11.08 15.58 5.98
C ASP A 83 11.70 14.55 5.03
N GLY A 84 12.44 13.56 5.57
CA GLY A 84 13.01 12.49 4.76
C GLY A 84 11.96 11.63 4.04
N ALA A 85 10.82 11.35 4.68
CA ALA A 85 9.72 10.63 4.03
C ALA A 85 9.04 11.51 2.97
N VAL A 86 8.89 12.81 3.21
CA VAL A 86 8.35 13.78 2.23
C VAL A 86 9.26 13.86 1.00
N ASP A 87 10.58 13.94 1.19
CA ASP A 87 11.55 13.97 0.08
C ASP A 87 11.50 12.67 -0.75
N GLN A 88 11.36 11.53 -0.09
CA GLN A 88 11.18 10.24 -0.78
C GLN A 88 9.88 10.22 -1.60
N HIS A 89 8.77 10.76 -1.09
CA HIS A 89 7.53 10.90 -1.87
C HIS A 89 7.73 11.73 -3.13
N ALA A 90 8.43 12.84 -3.03
CA ALA A 90 8.77 13.68 -4.19
C ALA A 90 9.57 12.91 -5.25
N ALA A 91 10.46 12.00 -4.84
CA ALA A 91 11.33 11.26 -5.74
C ALA A 91 10.60 10.30 -6.70
N PHE A 92 9.44 9.76 -6.30
CA PHE A 92 8.65 8.88 -7.19
C PHE A 92 7.34 9.51 -7.70
N HIS A 93 6.96 10.69 -7.20
CA HIS A 93 5.71 11.37 -7.55
C HIS A 93 5.54 11.55 -9.06
N ASP A 94 6.54 12.12 -9.73
CA ASP A 94 6.47 12.36 -11.18
C ASP A 94 6.33 11.07 -11.98
N GLY A 95 6.94 9.99 -11.51
CA GLY A 95 6.80 8.66 -12.11
C GLY A 95 5.35 8.13 -12.00
N LEU A 96 4.73 8.30 -10.82
CA LEU A 96 3.33 7.93 -10.61
C LEU A 96 2.37 8.77 -11.45
N GLU A 97 2.59 10.09 -11.58
CA GLU A 97 1.76 10.95 -12.43
C GLU A 97 1.91 10.58 -13.92
N ARG A 98 3.12 10.25 -14.38
CA ARG A 98 3.34 9.71 -15.73
C ARG A 98 2.62 8.38 -15.95
N PHE A 99 2.69 7.47 -14.98
CA PHE A 99 1.98 6.19 -15.02
C PHE A 99 0.46 6.41 -15.14
N LYS A 100 -0.10 7.28 -14.34
CA LYS A 100 -1.52 7.64 -14.35
C LYS A 100 -1.94 8.27 -15.68
N SER A 101 -1.19 9.28 -16.16
CA SER A 101 -1.44 9.95 -17.44
C SER A 101 -1.37 8.97 -18.61
N TYR A 102 -0.37 8.09 -18.60
CA TYR A 102 -0.25 7.04 -19.62
C TYR A 102 -1.49 6.15 -19.72
N LEU A 103 -1.97 5.66 -18.57
CA LEU A 103 -3.16 4.82 -18.54
C LEU A 103 -4.45 5.57 -18.93
N GLN A 104 -4.52 6.88 -18.71
CA GLN A 104 -5.68 7.69 -19.06
C GLN A 104 -5.71 8.07 -20.55
N GLU A 105 -4.58 8.42 -21.12
CA GLU A 105 -4.46 9.03 -22.44
C GLU A 105 -4.25 8.01 -23.58
N LYS A 106 -3.50 6.93 -23.31
CA LYS A 106 -3.01 6.00 -24.35
C LYS A 106 -3.93 4.82 -24.68
N ARG A 107 -5.21 4.87 -24.33
CA ARG A 107 -6.14 3.75 -24.51
C ARG A 107 -6.13 3.07 -25.87
N PRO A 108 -6.16 3.80 -27.01
CA PRO A 108 -6.15 3.16 -28.32
C PRO A 108 -4.74 2.78 -28.80
N SER A 109 -3.68 3.34 -28.19
CA SER A 109 -2.28 3.12 -28.58
C SER A 109 -1.44 2.61 -27.40
N PHE A 110 -2.04 1.82 -26.51
CA PHE A 110 -1.36 1.23 -25.35
C PHE A 110 -0.24 0.28 -25.80
N LEU A 111 0.96 0.50 -25.26
CA LEU A 111 2.13 -0.37 -25.44
C LEU A 111 2.61 -0.83 -24.07
N SER A 112 2.63 -2.12 -23.84
CA SER A 112 3.07 -2.72 -22.57
C SER A 112 4.51 -2.35 -22.21
N GLU A 113 5.38 -2.24 -23.20
CA GLU A 113 6.79 -1.86 -23.03
C GLU A 113 6.93 -0.42 -22.52
N GLU A 114 6.12 0.52 -23.02
CA GLU A 114 6.08 1.90 -22.50
C GLU A 114 5.62 1.93 -21.03
N LEU A 115 4.57 1.17 -20.72
CA LEU A 115 4.07 1.09 -19.34
C LEU A 115 5.17 0.58 -18.39
N ILE A 116 5.85 -0.49 -18.78
CA ILE A 116 6.92 -1.07 -17.97
C ILE A 116 8.08 -0.10 -17.81
N GLN A 117 8.51 0.60 -18.86
CA GLN A 117 9.56 1.62 -18.76
C GLN A 117 9.16 2.77 -17.81
N ILE A 118 7.89 3.16 -17.80
CA ILE A 118 7.39 4.14 -16.83
C ILE A 118 7.46 3.57 -15.42
N MET A 119 7.01 2.33 -15.19
CA MET A 119 7.06 1.68 -13.89
C MET A 119 8.50 1.52 -13.40
N ASP A 120 9.42 1.10 -14.24
CA ASP A 120 10.85 0.97 -13.94
C ASP A 120 11.47 2.31 -13.51
N SER A 121 11.03 3.44 -14.12
CA SER A 121 11.59 4.76 -13.84
C SER A 121 11.37 5.24 -12.40
N PHE A 122 10.40 4.69 -11.68
CA PHE A 122 10.11 5.09 -10.29
C PHE A 122 10.06 3.89 -9.30
N SER A 123 10.29 2.68 -9.78
CA SER A 123 10.21 1.47 -8.95
C SER A 123 11.19 1.49 -7.78
N GLU A 124 12.44 1.90 -8.01
CA GLU A 124 13.47 1.93 -6.97
C GLU A 124 13.20 3.01 -5.90
N PRO A 125 12.94 4.30 -6.24
CA PRO A 125 12.55 5.29 -5.24
C PRO A 125 11.30 4.89 -4.46
N LEU A 126 10.29 4.35 -5.14
CA LEU A 126 9.07 3.84 -4.49
C LEU A 126 9.40 2.72 -3.51
N TYR A 127 10.20 1.74 -3.92
CA TYR A 127 10.53 0.59 -3.08
C TYR A 127 11.37 0.97 -1.86
N SER A 128 12.36 1.86 -2.03
CA SER A 128 13.14 2.40 -0.90
C SER A 128 12.22 3.03 0.13
N HIS A 129 11.31 3.91 -0.31
CA HIS A 129 10.32 4.53 0.57
C HIS A 129 9.46 3.49 1.30
N LEU A 130 8.82 2.57 0.56
CA LEU A 130 7.94 1.55 1.14
C LEU A 130 8.65 0.64 2.15
N LYS A 131 9.96 0.44 2.00
CA LYS A 131 10.79 -0.35 2.90
C LYS A 131 11.24 0.44 4.14
N GLU A 132 11.54 1.72 3.99
CA GLU A 132 12.18 2.54 5.01
C GLU A 132 11.18 3.25 5.92
N GLU A 133 10.04 3.72 5.40
CA GLU A 133 9.03 4.44 6.17
C GLU A 133 8.54 3.65 7.41
N PRO A 134 8.29 2.33 7.37
CA PRO A 134 7.95 1.59 8.60
C PRO A 134 9.00 1.71 9.70
N GLN A 135 10.29 1.81 9.35
CA GLN A 135 11.35 2.01 10.34
C GLN A 135 11.32 3.42 10.94
N ILE A 136 11.02 4.43 10.12
CA ILE A 136 10.83 5.82 10.61
C ILE A 136 9.72 5.85 11.66
N ILE A 137 8.61 5.18 11.42
CA ILE A 137 7.50 5.06 12.40
C ILE A 137 7.96 4.35 13.69
N ALA A 138 8.74 3.27 13.58
CA ALA A 138 9.26 2.57 14.73
C ALA A 138 10.19 3.46 15.59
N ASP A 139 11.04 4.25 14.95
CA ASP A 139 12.02 5.12 15.57
C ASP A 139 11.37 6.29 16.34
N LEU A 140 10.11 6.63 16.04
CA LEU A 140 9.33 7.60 16.81
C LEU A 140 9.18 7.21 18.28
N SER A 141 9.31 5.92 18.61
CA SER A 141 9.26 5.43 20.00
C SER A 141 10.30 6.09 20.91
N GLN A 142 11.43 6.58 20.38
CA GLN A 142 12.45 7.31 21.13
C GLN A 142 11.97 8.66 21.69
N TYR A 143 10.94 9.26 21.09
CA TYR A 143 10.34 10.52 21.52
C TYR A 143 9.15 10.32 22.47
N ASN A 144 8.74 9.07 22.71
CA ASN A 144 7.63 8.72 23.59
C ASN A 144 8.13 8.64 25.03
N THR A 145 7.90 9.70 25.82
CA THR A 145 8.31 9.77 27.24
C THR A 145 7.08 9.91 28.14
N PRO A 146 7.20 9.67 29.47
CA PRO A 146 6.11 9.92 30.41
C PRO A 146 5.62 11.37 30.40
N GLU A 147 6.54 12.32 30.09
CA GLU A 147 6.24 13.76 30.04
C GLU A 147 5.59 14.18 28.71
N THR A 148 5.93 13.45 27.63
CA THR A 148 5.43 13.69 26.28
C THR A 148 4.95 12.38 25.65
N PRO A 149 3.81 11.84 26.13
CA PRO A 149 3.30 10.57 25.61
C PRO A 149 2.77 10.73 24.20
N ILE A 150 3.17 9.81 23.30
CA ILE A 150 2.71 9.76 21.91
C ILE A 150 1.76 8.57 21.75
N ASP A 151 0.48 8.83 21.56
CA ASP A 151 -0.50 7.81 21.18
C ASP A 151 -0.52 7.65 19.66
N ILE A 152 0.47 6.90 19.15
CA ILE A 152 0.64 6.71 17.69
C ILE A 152 -0.57 6.04 17.05
N LEU A 153 -1.24 5.12 17.75
CA LEU A 153 -2.43 4.44 17.23
C LEU A 153 -3.63 5.40 17.11
N ALA A 154 -3.80 6.30 18.10
CA ALA A 154 -4.85 7.32 18.01
C ALA A 154 -4.58 8.31 16.87
N ILE A 155 -3.31 8.74 16.70
CA ILE A 155 -2.92 9.63 15.60
C ILE A 155 -3.22 8.98 14.24
N ALA A 156 -2.82 7.73 14.05
CA ALA A 156 -3.07 6.99 12.82
C ALA A 156 -4.58 6.79 12.57
N ALA A 157 -5.35 6.45 13.62
CA ALA A 157 -6.79 6.30 13.52
C ALA A 157 -7.49 7.61 13.14
N GLU A 158 -7.09 8.75 13.69
CA GLU A 158 -7.66 10.06 13.35
C GLU A 158 -7.30 10.49 11.91
N ALA A 159 -6.06 10.28 11.48
CA ALA A 159 -5.65 10.53 10.10
C ALA A 159 -6.44 9.64 9.13
N GLY A 160 -6.59 8.34 9.44
CA GLY A 160 -7.38 7.41 8.65
C GLY A 160 -8.86 7.79 8.54
N LYS A 161 -9.50 8.23 9.63
CA LYS A 161 -10.91 8.67 9.62
C LYS A 161 -11.16 9.82 8.65
N LYS A 162 -10.25 10.79 8.56
CA LYS A 162 -10.36 11.93 7.63
C LYS A 162 -10.34 11.52 6.17
N GLN A 163 -9.69 10.40 5.85
CA GLN A 163 -9.62 9.87 4.48
C GLN A 163 -10.84 9.04 4.09
N VAL A 164 -11.62 8.54 5.07
CA VAL A 164 -12.77 7.67 4.80
C VAL A 164 -13.89 8.45 4.14
N ASN A 165 -14.07 8.21 2.85
CA ASN A 165 -15.21 8.67 2.06
C ASN A 165 -15.65 7.54 1.11
N ILE A 166 -16.73 7.75 0.36
CA ILE A 166 -17.27 6.74 -0.55
C ILE A 166 -16.23 6.28 -1.58
N SER A 167 -15.44 7.21 -2.13
CA SER A 167 -14.38 6.87 -3.09
C SER A 167 -13.29 6.00 -2.45
N PHE A 168 -12.86 6.33 -1.24
CA PHE A 168 -11.90 5.51 -0.49
C PHE A 168 -12.43 4.10 -0.26
N LEU A 169 -13.68 3.97 0.19
CA LEU A 169 -14.30 2.67 0.49
C LEU A 169 -14.37 1.75 -0.75
N PHE A 170 -14.65 2.29 -1.93
CA PHE A 170 -14.86 1.47 -3.12
C PHE A 170 -13.65 1.38 -4.07
N ASN A 171 -12.70 2.30 -3.99
CA ASN A 171 -11.56 2.34 -4.92
C ASN A 171 -10.20 2.11 -4.24
N VAL A 172 -10.06 2.43 -2.94
CA VAL A 172 -8.78 2.30 -2.23
C VAL A 172 -8.79 1.12 -1.26
N LEU A 173 -9.77 1.08 -0.35
CA LEU A 173 -9.83 0.04 0.68
C LEU A 173 -9.82 -1.40 0.11
N PRO A 174 -10.49 -1.70 -1.02
CA PRO A 174 -10.41 -3.03 -1.63
C PRO A 174 -9.00 -3.43 -2.08
N ILE A 175 -8.10 -2.47 -2.37
CA ILE A 175 -6.71 -2.78 -2.73
C ILE A 175 -6.05 -3.58 -1.59
N PHE A 176 -6.29 -3.19 -0.33
CA PHE A 176 -5.74 -3.91 0.81
C PHE A 176 -6.30 -5.34 0.92
N PHE A 177 -7.60 -5.52 0.75
CA PHE A 177 -8.21 -6.85 0.84
C PHE A 177 -7.84 -7.78 -0.31
N LEU A 178 -7.61 -7.22 -1.50
CA LEU A 178 -7.41 -7.99 -2.72
C LEU A 178 -5.91 -8.11 -3.11
N ASN A 179 -5.02 -7.54 -2.32
CA ASN A 179 -3.58 -7.62 -2.54
C ASN A 179 -2.78 -7.99 -1.28
N MET A 180 -3.46 -8.45 -0.23
CA MET A 180 -2.79 -8.95 0.97
C MET A 180 -3.19 -10.41 1.21
N GLU A 181 -2.22 -11.32 1.08
CA GLU A 181 -2.38 -12.74 1.40
C GLU A 181 -2.43 -12.96 2.91
N SER A 182 -3.56 -12.63 3.51
CA SER A 182 -3.69 -12.56 4.96
C SER A 182 -3.72 -13.93 5.64
N THR A 183 -4.00 -15.01 4.90
CA THR A 183 -4.04 -16.38 5.43
C THR A 183 -2.64 -16.98 5.60
N GLU A 184 -1.70 -16.65 4.71
CA GLU A 184 -0.36 -17.21 4.69
C GLU A 184 0.71 -16.27 5.24
N ILE A 185 0.51 -14.95 5.06
CA ILE A 185 1.47 -13.97 5.57
C ILE A 185 1.65 -14.11 7.08
N GLU A 186 2.91 -14.30 7.46
CA GLU A 186 3.30 -14.33 8.86
C GLU A 186 2.41 -15.28 9.70
N ASN A 187 2.11 -16.47 9.14
CA ASN A 187 1.27 -17.52 9.74
C ASN A 187 -0.17 -17.05 10.03
N GLY A 188 -0.74 -16.18 9.21
CA GLY A 188 -2.10 -15.67 9.36
C GLY A 188 -2.27 -14.65 10.50
N LEU A 189 -1.18 -14.12 11.05
CA LEU A 189 -1.17 -13.20 12.19
C LEU A 189 -2.13 -12.01 12.03
N TRP A 190 -2.29 -11.52 10.80
CA TRP A 190 -3.03 -10.32 10.49
C TRP A 190 -4.41 -10.57 9.85
N HIS A 191 -4.75 -11.83 9.58
CA HIS A 191 -5.97 -12.19 8.85
C HIS A 191 -7.26 -11.58 9.43
N THR A 192 -7.38 -11.54 10.76
CA THR A 192 -8.57 -11.01 11.43
C THR A 192 -8.46 -9.58 11.87
N SER A 193 -7.26 -9.02 11.98
CA SER A 193 -6.99 -7.71 12.60
C SER A 193 -6.66 -6.60 11.61
N PHE A 194 -6.23 -6.93 10.39
CA PHE A 194 -5.88 -5.93 9.38
C PHE A 194 -6.67 -6.14 8.07
N PRO A 195 -7.10 -5.08 7.36
CA PRO A 195 -7.16 -3.68 7.81
C PRO A 195 -8.05 -3.51 9.06
N PRO A 196 -7.77 -2.53 9.93
CA PRO A 196 -8.50 -2.31 11.19
C PRO A 196 -9.89 -1.69 10.96
N VAL A 197 -10.74 -2.38 10.21
CA VAL A 197 -12.11 -1.98 9.91
C VAL A 197 -13.12 -2.88 10.61
N ASN A 198 -14.30 -2.34 10.92
CA ASN A 198 -15.33 -3.13 11.57
C ASN A 198 -15.87 -4.24 10.64
N LYS A 199 -16.40 -5.33 11.26
CA LYS A 199 -16.87 -6.52 10.54
C LYS A 199 -17.89 -6.23 9.43
N PRO A 200 -18.91 -5.36 9.61
CA PRO A 200 -19.85 -5.03 8.53
C PRO A 200 -19.17 -4.39 7.31
N ILE A 201 -18.23 -3.46 7.53
CA ILE A 201 -17.47 -2.83 6.44
C ILE A 201 -16.59 -3.86 5.75
N LYS A 202 -15.87 -4.69 6.52
CA LYS A 202 -15.07 -5.78 5.96
C LYS A 202 -15.90 -6.70 5.07
N LEU A 203 -17.09 -7.13 5.56
CA LEU A 203 -17.98 -8.00 4.79
C LEU A 203 -18.50 -7.32 3.51
N LEU A 204 -18.86 -6.03 3.60
CA LEU A 204 -19.29 -5.25 2.44
C LEU A 204 -18.16 -5.17 1.39
N MET A 205 -16.93 -4.94 1.80
CA MET A 205 -15.78 -4.87 0.90
C MET A 205 -15.47 -6.22 0.27
N ILE A 206 -15.44 -7.29 1.06
CA ILE A 206 -15.15 -8.63 0.56
C ILE A 206 -16.19 -9.09 -0.47
N LYS A 207 -17.47 -8.81 -0.24
CA LYS A 207 -18.56 -9.23 -1.14
C LYS A 207 -18.93 -8.20 -2.20
N GLY A 208 -18.88 -6.92 -1.88
CA GLY A 208 -19.33 -5.84 -2.75
C GLY A 208 -18.25 -5.34 -3.70
N ALA A 209 -17.00 -5.19 -3.25
CA ALA A 209 -15.93 -4.70 -4.09
C ALA A 209 -15.68 -5.55 -5.34
N PRO A 210 -15.68 -6.90 -5.28
CA PRO A 210 -15.53 -7.73 -6.48
C PRO A 210 -16.66 -7.56 -7.51
N MET A 211 -17.83 -7.09 -7.09
CA MET A 211 -18.96 -6.80 -7.98
C MET A 211 -18.86 -5.40 -8.58
N TRP A 212 -18.30 -4.45 -7.82
CA TRP A 212 -18.06 -3.09 -8.28
C TRP A 212 -16.78 -3.03 -9.10
N GLN A 213 -16.87 -2.55 -10.35
CA GLN A 213 -15.71 -2.46 -11.26
C GLN A 213 -14.91 -3.77 -11.38
N HIS A 214 -15.59 -4.90 -11.47
CA HIS A 214 -14.98 -6.25 -11.42
C HIS A 214 -13.81 -6.43 -12.40
N CYS A 215 -13.79 -5.70 -13.51
CA CYS A 215 -12.70 -5.74 -14.49
C CYS A 215 -11.36 -5.20 -13.93
N LEU A 216 -11.40 -4.26 -12.97
CA LEU A 216 -10.18 -3.74 -12.33
C LEU A 216 -9.58 -4.75 -11.35
N TRP A 217 -10.44 -5.52 -10.68
CA TRP A 217 -10.00 -6.53 -9.71
C TRP A 217 -9.44 -7.81 -10.34
N ARG A 218 -9.39 -7.88 -11.67
CA ARG A 218 -8.68 -8.95 -12.38
C ARG A 218 -7.18 -8.92 -12.11
N PHE A 219 -6.64 -7.74 -11.81
CA PHE A 219 -5.24 -7.53 -11.45
C PHE A 219 -4.95 -7.74 -9.95
N ALA A 220 -5.97 -8.02 -9.14
CA ALA A 220 -5.79 -8.31 -7.73
C ALA A 220 -4.99 -9.62 -7.55
N SER A 221 -4.02 -9.59 -6.67
CA SER A 221 -3.12 -10.72 -6.40
C SER A 221 -3.68 -11.74 -5.41
N CYS A 222 -4.79 -11.40 -4.73
CA CYS A 222 -5.46 -12.27 -3.77
C CYS A 222 -6.95 -12.34 -4.02
N THR A 223 -7.56 -13.41 -3.47
CA THR A 223 -9.00 -13.51 -3.31
C THR A 223 -9.50 -12.59 -2.18
N PRO A 224 -10.79 -12.26 -2.11
CA PRO A 224 -11.37 -11.55 -0.97
C PRO A 224 -11.17 -12.25 0.39
N ASP A 225 -10.96 -13.56 0.38
CA ASP A 225 -10.72 -14.36 1.58
C ASP A 225 -9.25 -14.35 2.02
N GLY A 226 -8.36 -13.65 1.29
CA GLY A 226 -6.96 -13.48 1.62
C GLY A 226 -6.04 -14.61 1.13
N GLU A 227 -6.49 -15.42 0.18
CA GLU A 227 -5.71 -16.47 -0.45
C GLU A 227 -5.03 -15.95 -1.74
N TYR A 228 -3.88 -16.49 -2.08
CA TYR A 228 -3.22 -16.19 -3.35
C TYR A 228 -4.10 -16.53 -4.56
N ARG A 229 -4.09 -15.62 -5.52
CA ARG A 229 -4.59 -15.90 -6.87
C ARG A 229 -3.41 -16.17 -7.78
N ASN A 230 -3.54 -17.22 -8.60
CA ASN A 230 -2.72 -17.31 -9.80
C ASN A 230 -3.05 -16.09 -10.67
N LEU A 231 -2.04 -15.25 -10.95
CA LEU A 231 -2.20 -14.16 -11.90
C LEU A 231 -2.71 -14.78 -13.21
N ALA A 232 -3.72 -14.18 -13.81
CA ALA A 232 -4.34 -14.72 -15.04
C ALA A 232 -3.36 -14.54 -16.22
N PHE A 233 -2.48 -15.51 -16.37
CA PHE A 233 -1.58 -15.64 -17.50
C PHE A 233 -2.27 -16.29 -18.71
#